data_99b792d064159dcd0cc7ccfdd005f87e
#
_entry.id   99b792d064159dcd0cc7ccfdd005f87e
#
_cell.length_a   1.000
_cell.length_b   1.000
_cell.length_c   1.000
_cell.angle_alpha   90.00
_cell.angle_beta   90.00
_cell.angle_gamma   90.00
#
_symmetry.space_group_name_H-M   'P 1'
#
loop_
_entity.id
_entity.type
_entity.pdbx_description
1 polymer ?
#
loop_
_entity_poly.entity_id
_entity_poly.type
_entity_poly.pdbx_seq_one_letter_code
_entity_poly.pdbx_strand_id
1 'polypeptide(L)'
;MLNWVKISYIRAVLGAALLLAAIIGLLLSAQNSVRAQDILRIAAVVNDDVISIYDLSARISIVVASSNLKDAPELRRQIAPQVLRTLVNEYLQTQEATRLDVVATDSDVEFTINQIEQKRGMGEGGFNNFVRANRLDREALLAQIRAEISWTKLIRRRLSSAISVGEDEIDEALARLEGNRGQPEYRVAEIFLSIESARQEREIINTAENLLRQVRQGAAFPEIARQFSQNATSAVGGDIGWVIPGQLPAEIDAIMPAMAPGDISDVVRTLDGAHIIKLIDRRAVLTANPLDARVHLAQLIVENFGADSETVLDKIRQSHAESKNCADMIRRTANFTSSQSGELGELGLRDIPLDLREAVVNVQAGNLSVPLPFGRGLRILMVCSRVEAEVKLPTRETMRQDIRNRRLELQAQRYLRDLRRSAFVDFRV
;
A
#
# COMPACT_ATOMS: atom_id res chain seq x y z
N MET A 1 -3.69 -86.29 -24.02
CA MET A 1 -4.45 -85.17 -24.54
C MET A 1 -4.65 -83.98 -23.55
N LEU A 2 -4.17 -84.08 -22.30
CA LEU A 2 -4.43 -83.01 -21.29
C LEU A 2 -3.44 -81.81 -21.31
N ASN A 3 -2.28 -81.94 -21.92
CA ASN A 3 -1.24 -80.91 -21.88
C ASN A 3 -1.41 -79.82 -22.98
N TRP A 4 -2.10 -80.07 -24.06
CA TRP A 4 -2.26 -79.14 -25.15
C TRP A 4 -3.29 -78.06 -24.84
N VAL A 5 -4.32 -78.40 -24.07
CA VAL A 5 -5.38 -77.46 -23.67
C VAL A 5 -4.86 -76.42 -22.66
N LYS A 6 -3.96 -76.78 -21.75
CA LYS A 6 -3.34 -75.84 -20.78
C LYS A 6 -2.44 -74.76 -21.44
N ILE A 7 -1.70 -75.16 -22.49
CA ILE A 7 -0.80 -74.23 -23.18
C ILE A 7 -1.56 -73.19 -24.01
N SER A 8 -2.72 -73.57 -24.61
CA SER A 8 -3.60 -72.65 -25.34
C SER A 8 -4.26 -71.65 -24.41
N TYR A 9 -4.65 -72.06 -23.20
CA TYR A 9 -5.30 -71.15 -22.22
C TYR A 9 -4.28 -70.13 -21.67
N ILE A 10 -3.04 -70.49 -21.40
CA ILE A 10 -1.98 -69.59 -20.93
C ILE A 10 -1.63 -68.54 -21.99
N ARG A 11 -1.57 -68.94 -23.26
CA ARG A 11 -1.33 -68.00 -24.39
C ARG A 11 -2.49 -67.00 -24.60
N ALA A 12 -3.72 -67.42 -24.40
CA ALA A 12 -4.92 -66.57 -24.49
C ALA A 12 -4.94 -65.54 -23.33
N VAL A 13 -4.63 -65.95 -22.12
CA VAL A 13 -4.58 -65.10 -20.94
C VAL A 13 -3.43 -64.05 -21.02
N LEU A 14 -2.24 -64.48 -21.50
CA LEU A 14 -1.12 -63.58 -21.72
C LEU A 14 -1.41 -62.56 -22.86
N GLY A 15 -2.09 -62.99 -23.92
CA GLY A 15 -2.50 -62.09 -25.01
C GLY A 15 -3.54 -61.01 -24.54
N ALA A 16 -4.50 -61.46 -23.71
CA ALA A 16 -5.49 -60.54 -23.12
C ALA A 16 -4.85 -59.51 -22.13
N ALA A 17 -3.88 -59.97 -21.32
CA ALA A 17 -3.16 -59.07 -20.39
C ALA A 17 -2.31 -58.03 -21.12
N LEU A 18 -1.65 -58.41 -22.24
CA LEU A 18 -0.87 -57.48 -23.07
C LEU A 18 -1.75 -56.45 -23.79
N LEU A 19 -2.92 -56.87 -24.26
CA LEU A 19 -3.90 -55.95 -24.86
C LEU A 19 -4.48 -54.98 -23.83
N LEU A 20 -4.75 -55.45 -22.62
CA LEU A 20 -5.21 -54.55 -21.52
C LEU A 20 -4.15 -53.54 -21.10
N ALA A 21 -2.89 -53.96 -21.03
CA ALA A 21 -1.75 -53.07 -20.72
C ALA A 21 -1.53 -52.03 -21.83
N ALA A 22 -1.70 -52.41 -23.10
CA ALA A 22 -1.62 -51.46 -24.22
C ALA A 22 -2.76 -50.44 -24.23
N ILE A 23 -3.98 -50.85 -23.89
CA ILE A 23 -5.15 -49.94 -23.76
C ILE A 23 -4.98 -48.98 -22.58
N ILE A 24 -4.48 -49.46 -21.43
CA ILE A 24 -4.19 -48.59 -20.26
C ILE A 24 -3.06 -47.62 -20.60
N GLY A 25 -2.02 -48.04 -21.32
CA GLY A 25 -0.95 -47.14 -21.80
C GLY A 25 -1.45 -46.06 -22.76
N LEU A 26 -2.39 -46.39 -23.67
CA LEU A 26 -3.01 -45.43 -24.57
C LEU A 26 -3.92 -44.44 -23.81
N LEU A 27 -4.66 -44.85 -22.80
CA LEU A 27 -5.50 -44.01 -21.97
C LEU A 27 -4.69 -43.05 -21.08
N LEU A 28 -3.53 -43.49 -20.57
CA LEU A 28 -2.61 -42.64 -19.80
C LEU A 28 -1.88 -41.60 -20.69
N SER A 29 -1.60 -41.89 -21.95
CA SER A 29 -1.01 -40.91 -22.87
C SER A 29 -2.01 -39.85 -23.36
N ALA A 30 -3.31 -40.14 -23.40
CA ALA A 30 -4.34 -39.18 -23.78
C ALA A 30 -4.57 -38.10 -22.69
N GLN A 31 -4.26 -38.34 -21.43
CA GLN A 31 -4.42 -37.35 -20.34
C GLN A 31 -3.39 -36.22 -20.36
N ASN A 32 -2.24 -36.41 -21.00
CA ASN A 32 -1.21 -35.36 -21.10
C ASN A 32 -1.47 -34.35 -22.22
N SER A 33 -2.31 -34.67 -23.19
CA SER A 33 -2.60 -33.79 -24.34
C SER A 33 -3.57 -32.64 -24.00
N VAL A 34 -4.40 -32.81 -22.96
CA VAL A 34 -5.40 -31.79 -22.56
C VAL A 34 -4.73 -30.57 -21.89
N ARG A 35 -3.62 -30.77 -21.16
CA ARG A 35 -2.90 -29.68 -20.50
C ARG A 35 -2.07 -28.84 -21.49
N ALA A 36 -1.62 -29.38 -22.59
CA ALA A 36 -0.84 -28.65 -23.59
C ALA A 36 -1.71 -27.72 -24.46
N GLN A 37 -2.98 -28.03 -24.65
CA GLN A 37 -3.89 -27.21 -25.46
C GLN A 37 -4.38 -25.95 -24.71
N ASP A 38 -4.50 -25.96 -23.40
CA ASP A 38 -4.91 -24.78 -22.63
C ASP A 38 -3.81 -23.70 -22.57
N ILE A 39 -2.54 -24.05 -22.69
CA ILE A 39 -1.40 -23.12 -22.69
C ILE A 39 -1.38 -22.23 -23.94
N LEU A 40 -1.91 -22.71 -25.05
CA LEU A 40 -1.93 -22.00 -26.36
C LEU A 40 -3.21 -21.19 -26.60
N ARG A 41 -4.18 -21.19 -25.66
CA ARG A 41 -5.40 -20.37 -25.81
C ARG A 41 -5.05 -18.90 -25.63
N ILE A 42 -5.59 -18.08 -26.52
CA ILE A 42 -5.40 -16.63 -26.51
C ILE A 42 -6.39 -16.00 -25.53
N ALA A 43 -5.88 -15.17 -24.61
CA ALA A 43 -6.68 -14.37 -23.69
C ALA A 43 -7.05 -13.01 -24.30
N ALA A 44 -6.08 -12.36 -24.98
CA ALA A 44 -6.31 -11.13 -25.74
C ALA A 44 -5.29 -10.99 -26.87
N VAL A 45 -5.61 -10.16 -27.84
CA VAL A 45 -4.67 -9.67 -28.89
C VAL A 45 -4.52 -8.17 -28.70
N VAL A 46 -3.30 -7.67 -28.74
CA VAL A 46 -2.96 -6.25 -28.55
C VAL A 46 -2.06 -5.83 -29.71
N ASN A 47 -2.62 -5.19 -30.72
CA ASN A 47 -1.96 -4.94 -32.04
C ASN A 47 -1.42 -6.26 -32.62
N ASP A 48 -0.09 -6.39 -32.73
CA ASP A 48 0.58 -7.58 -33.27
C ASP A 48 0.97 -8.61 -32.18
N ASP A 49 0.76 -8.30 -30.91
CA ASP A 49 1.13 -9.17 -29.79
C ASP A 49 -0.07 -9.97 -29.27
N VAL A 50 0.23 -11.16 -28.75
CA VAL A 50 -0.76 -12.10 -28.18
C VAL A 50 -0.51 -12.26 -26.69
N ILE A 51 -1.55 -12.07 -25.89
CA ILE A 51 -1.57 -12.43 -24.46
C ILE A 51 -2.22 -13.81 -24.36
N SER A 52 -1.47 -14.80 -23.89
CA SER A 52 -1.98 -16.16 -23.71
C SER A 52 -2.74 -16.32 -22.38
N ILE A 53 -3.50 -17.41 -22.27
CA ILE A 53 -4.09 -17.82 -20.96
C ILE A 53 -2.99 -18.10 -19.94
N TYR A 54 -1.82 -18.59 -20.38
CA TYR A 54 -0.67 -18.79 -19.49
C TYR A 54 -0.19 -17.46 -18.89
N ASP A 55 0.00 -16.42 -19.72
CA ASP A 55 0.42 -15.08 -19.24
C ASP A 55 -0.57 -14.51 -18.25
N LEU A 56 -1.87 -14.64 -18.55
CA LEU A 56 -2.93 -14.22 -17.63
C LEU A 56 -2.87 -15.01 -16.31
N SER A 57 -2.71 -16.33 -16.36
CA SER A 57 -2.63 -17.18 -15.17
C SER A 57 -1.38 -16.87 -14.33
N ALA A 58 -0.22 -16.68 -14.97
CA ALA A 58 1.01 -16.28 -14.31
C ALA A 58 0.86 -14.93 -13.60
N ARG A 59 0.25 -13.94 -14.28
CA ARG A 59 -0.02 -12.63 -13.69
C ARG A 59 -1.01 -12.72 -12.52
N ILE A 60 -2.09 -13.50 -12.63
CA ILE A 60 -3.03 -13.73 -11.52
C ILE A 60 -2.29 -14.31 -10.31
N SER A 61 -1.37 -15.26 -10.52
CA SER A 61 -0.56 -15.84 -9.43
C SER A 61 0.33 -14.79 -8.76
N ILE A 62 0.94 -13.88 -9.53
CA ILE A 62 1.73 -12.77 -9.01
C ILE A 62 0.84 -11.83 -8.17
N VAL A 63 -0.33 -11.47 -8.67
CA VAL A 63 -1.30 -10.61 -7.95
C VAL A 63 -1.71 -11.23 -6.63
N VAL A 64 -2.10 -12.50 -6.64
CA VAL A 64 -2.52 -13.23 -5.43
C VAL A 64 -1.41 -13.26 -4.38
N ALA A 65 -0.19 -13.61 -4.79
CA ALA A 65 0.95 -13.70 -3.88
C ALA A 65 1.40 -12.33 -3.33
N SER A 66 1.50 -11.31 -4.21
CA SER A 66 1.97 -9.97 -3.81
C SER A 66 0.98 -9.24 -2.91
N SER A 67 -0.31 -9.48 -3.10
CA SER A 67 -1.39 -8.85 -2.32
C SER A 67 -1.77 -9.64 -1.07
N ASN A 68 -1.08 -10.75 -0.77
CA ASN A 68 -1.38 -11.65 0.34
C ASN A 68 -2.83 -12.16 0.33
N LEU A 69 -3.37 -12.44 -0.86
CA LEU A 69 -4.72 -12.92 -1.04
C LEU A 69 -4.78 -14.44 -0.84
N LYS A 70 -5.91 -14.92 -0.31
CA LYS A 70 -6.17 -16.36 -0.25
C LYS A 70 -6.44 -16.88 -1.66
N ASP A 71 -5.56 -17.73 -2.18
CA ASP A 71 -5.72 -18.31 -3.51
C ASP A 71 -6.94 -19.25 -3.56
N ALA A 72 -7.91 -18.90 -4.40
CA ALA A 72 -9.14 -19.66 -4.61
C ALA A 72 -9.59 -19.55 -6.07
N PRO A 73 -10.19 -20.61 -6.66
CA PRO A 73 -10.66 -20.58 -8.05
C PRO A 73 -11.67 -19.45 -8.32
N GLU A 74 -12.53 -19.14 -7.37
CA GLU A 74 -13.52 -18.06 -7.45
C GLU A 74 -12.85 -16.71 -7.54
N LEU A 75 -11.85 -16.46 -6.68
CA LEU A 75 -11.07 -15.23 -6.71
C LEU A 75 -10.37 -15.07 -8.06
N ARG A 76 -9.68 -16.12 -8.55
CA ARG A 76 -8.99 -16.08 -9.84
C ARG A 76 -9.92 -15.71 -10.99
N ARG A 77 -11.14 -16.27 -11.01
CA ARG A 77 -12.14 -15.92 -12.02
C ARG A 77 -12.63 -14.48 -11.90
N GLN A 78 -12.82 -13.99 -10.67
CA GLN A 78 -13.30 -12.63 -10.42
C GLN A 78 -12.30 -11.56 -10.81
N ILE A 79 -10.99 -11.80 -10.57
CA ILE A 79 -9.95 -10.82 -10.87
C ILE A 79 -9.41 -10.92 -12.31
N ALA A 80 -9.64 -12.05 -13.00
CA ALA A 80 -9.08 -12.29 -14.32
C ALA A 80 -9.39 -11.19 -15.35
N PRO A 81 -10.62 -10.66 -15.48
CA PRO A 81 -10.90 -9.59 -16.44
C PRO A 81 -10.08 -8.33 -16.15
N GLN A 82 -9.95 -7.95 -14.89
CA GLN A 82 -9.19 -6.75 -14.50
C GLN A 82 -7.68 -6.96 -14.69
N VAL A 83 -7.17 -8.13 -14.29
CA VAL A 83 -5.74 -8.48 -14.53
C VAL A 83 -5.41 -8.49 -16.01
N LEU A 84 -6.33 -8.97 -16.86
CA LEU A 84 -6.17 -8.95 -18.30
C LEU A 84 -6.11 -7.51 -18.85
N ARG A 85 -6.97 -6.61 -18.36
CA ARG A 85 -6.91 -5.18 -18.74
C ARG A 85 -5.57 -4.54 -18.33
N THR A 86 -5.04 -4.90 -17.18
CA THR A 86 -3.71 -4.43 -16.73
C THR A 86 -2.60 -4.95 -17.65
N LEU A 87 -2.64 -6.25 -18.02
CA LEU A 87 -1.71 -6.82 -18.99
C LEU A 87 -1.77 -6.10 -20.35
N VAL A 88 -2.98 -5.85 -20.87
CA VAL A 88 -3.15 -5.09 -22.13
C VAL A 88 -2.48 -3.71 -22.03
N ASN A 89 -2.65 -3.00 -20.92
CA ASN A 89 -1.98 -1.71 -20.72
C ASN A 89 -0.46 -1.83 -20.73
N GLU A 90 0.09 -2.84 -20.06
CA GLU A 90 1.54 -3.08 -20.01
C GLU A 90 2.10 -3.43 -21.39
N TYR A 91 1.36 -4.21 -22.18
CA TYR A 91 1.76 -4.47 -23.58
C TYR A 91 1.80 -3.19 -24.39
N LEU A 92 0.77 -2.34 -24.31
CA LEU A 92 0.75 -1.03 -25.01
C LEU A 92 1.90 -0.12 -24.55
N GLN A 93 2.17 -0.08 -23.23
CA GLN A 93 3.29 0.68 -22.66
C GLN A 93 4.63 0.18 -23.19
N THR A 94 4.81 -1.15 -23.25
CA THR A 94 6.04 -1.79 -23.73
C THR A 94 6.23 -1.57 -25.22
N GLN A 95 5.17 -1.73 -26.03
CA GLN A 95 5.21 -1.46 -27.48
C GLN A 95 5.61 -0.01 -27.73
N GLU A 96 5.03 0.95 -27.01
CA GLU A 96 5.33 2.37 -27.18
C GLU A 96 6.75 2.70 -26.68
N ALA A 97 7.21 2.09 -25.59
CA ALA A 97 8.58 2.24 -25.10
C ALA A 97 9.61 1.69 -26.11
N THR A 98 9.29 0.57 -26.74
CA THR A 98 10.10 -0.03 -27.82
C THR A 98 10.14 0.88 -29.04
N ARG A 99 8.99 1.40 -29.47
CA ARG A 99 8.89 2.33 -30.61
C ARG A 99 9.72 3.60 -30.41
N LEU A 100 9.86 4.06 -29.15
CA LEU A 100 10.61 5.29 -28.81
C LEU A 100 12.04 5.02 -28.30
N ASP A 101 12.49 3.76 -28.34
CA ASP A 101 13.82 3.34 -27.89
C ASP A 101 14.12 3.79 -26.43
N VAL A 102 13.20 3.48 -25.52
CA VAL A 102 13.30 3.79 -24.06
C VAL A 102 13.03 2.58 -23.18
N VAL A 103 13.24 1.38 -23.71
CA VAL A 103 13.06 0.14 -22.96
C VAL A 103 14.04 0.07 -21.77
N ALA A 104 13.58 -0.48 -20.64
CA ALA A 104 14.42 -0.70 -19.48
C ALA A 104 15.50 -1.74 -19.77
N THR A 105 16.73 -1.44 -19.39
CA THR A 105 17.86 -2.36 -19.45
C THR A 105 17.82 -3.38 -18.31
N ASP A 106 18.58 -4.46 -18.42
CA ASP A 106 18.71 -5.44 -17.33
C ASP A 106 19.28 -4.80 -16.05
N SER A 107 20.21 -3.86 -16.18
CA SER A 107 20.73 -3.09 -15.05
C SER A 107 19.64 -2.25 -14.35
N ASP A 108 18.70 -1.67 -15.09
CA ASP A 108 17.55 -0.95 -14.49
C ASP A 108 16.67 -1.90 -13.69
N VAL A 109 16.45 -3.12 -14.21
CA VAL A 109 15.64 -4.16 -13.55
C VAL A 109 16.34 -4.63 -12.28
N GLU A 110 17.62 -4.93 -12.31
CA GLU A 110 18.40 -5.34 -11.13
C GLU A 110 18.42 -4.25 -10.06
N PHE A 111 18.63 -2.99 -10.45
CA PHE A 111 18.56 -1.86 -9.53
C PHE A 111 17.19 -1.76 -8.85
N THR A 112 16.11 -1.95 -9.62
CA THR A 112 14.75 -1.91 -9.08
C THR A 112 14.48 -3.08 -8.13
N ILE A 113 14.96 -4.29 -8.45
CA ILE A 113 14.86 -5.45 -7.57
C ILE A 113 15.55 -5.17 -6.23
N ASN A 114 16.78 -4.65 -6.25
CA ASN A 114 17.51 -4.29 -5.04
C ASN A 114 16.76 -3.26 -4.20
N GLN A 115 16.11 -2.27 -4.84
CA GLN A 115 15.26 -1.31 -4.14
C GLN A 115 14.02 -1.95 -3.51
N ILE A 116 13.38 -2.91 -4.19
CA ILE A 116 12.24 -3.66 -3.66
C ILE A 116 12.68 -4.45 -2.43
N GLU A 117 13.81 -5.16 -2.51
CA GLU A 117 14.37 -5.93 -1.40
C GLU A 117 14.62 -5.05 -0.17
N GLN A 118 15.28 -3.90 -0.37
CA GLN A 118 15.55 -2.94 0.71
C GLN A 118 14.28 -2.37 1.34
N LYS A 119 13.34 -1.88 0.51
CA LYS A 119 12.08 -1.27 1.00
C LYS A 119 11.19 -2.27 1.75
N ARG A 120 11.25 -3.54 1.37
CA ARG A 120 10.46 -4.61 2.01
C ARG A 120 11.23 -5.34 3.13
N GLY A 121 12.47 -4.97 3.40
CA GLY A 121 13.31 -5.63 4.41
C GLY A 121 13.59 -7.10 4.11
N MET A 122 13.63 -7.48 2.83
CA MET A 122 13.74 -8.90 2.42
C MET A 122 15.17 -9.46 2.54
N GLY A 123 16.15 -8.61 2.67
CA GLY A 123 17.57 -9.01 2.57
C GLY A 123 18.00 -9.34 1.14
N GLU A 124 19.29 -9.57 0.95
CA GLU A 124 19.86 -9.93 -0.36
C GLU A 124 19.32 -11.27 -0.87
N GLY A 125 18.87 -11.29 -2.13
CA GLY A 125 18.27 -12.47 -2.76
C GLY A 125 16.83 -12.76 -2.31
N GLY A 126 16.22 -11.89 -1.50
CA GLY A 126 14.88 -12.03 -1.00
C GLY A 126 13.82 -12.06 -2.08
N PHE A 127 14.02 -11.33 -3.17
CA PHE A 127 13.16 -11.39 -4.36
C PHE A 127 13.09 -12.78 -4.96
N ASN A 128 14.24 -13.42 -5.20
CA ASN A 128 14.28 -14.79 -5.74
C ASN A 128 13.69 -15.80 -4.76
N ASN A 129 13.85 -15.60 -3.45
CA ASN A 129 13.21 -16.43 -2.43
C ASN A 129 11.69 -16.30 -2.47
N PHE A 130 11.18 -15.09 -2.59
CA PHE A 130 9.74 -14.81 -2.74
C PHE A 130 9.16 -15.50 -3.98
N VAL A 131 9.82 -15.39 -5.13
CA VAL A 131 9.41 -16.04 -6.38
C VAL A 131 9.33 -17.56 -6.20
N ARG A 132 10.35 -18.19 -5.62
CA ARG A 132 10.39 -19.64 -5.39
C ARG A 132 9.37 -20.12 -4.37
N ALA A 133 9.25 -19.42 -3.25
CA ALA A 133 8.31 -19.79 -2.18
C ALA A 133 6.85 -19.77 -2.64
N ASN A 134 6.51 -18.83 -3.52
CA ASN A 134 5.16 -18.69 -4.05
C ASN A 134 4.96 -19.38 -5.41
N ARG A 135 5.98 -20.08 -5.93
CA ARG A 135 5.96 -20.79 -7.23
C ARG A 135 5.54 -19.87 -8.39
N LEU A 136 6.03 -18.63 -8.38
CA LEU A 136 5.71 -17.63 -9.39
C LEU A 136 6.55 -17.84 -10.65
N ASP A 137 6.00 -17.45 -11.78
CA ASP A 137 6.75 -17.29 -13.02
C ASP A 137 7.67 -16.08 -12.89
N ARG A 138 8.99 -16.34 -12.87
CA ARG A 138 10.01 -15.30 -12.73
C ARG A 138 10.02 -14.36 -13.92
N GLU A 139 9.89 -14.89 -15.13
CA GLU A 139 9.94 -14.06 -16.35
C GLU A 139 8.73 -13.16 -16.46
N ALA A 140 7.54 -13.63 -16.09
CA ALA A 140 6.33 -12.81 -16.00
C ALA A 140 6.49 -11.64 -15.00
N LEU A 141 7.12 -11.89 -13.85
CA LEU A 141 7.37 -10.85 -12.85
C LEU A 141 8.43 -9.84 -13.33
N LEU A 142 9.51 -10.31 -13.99
CA LEU A 142 10.52 -9.44 -14.58
C LEU A 142 9.95 -8.60 -15.74
N ALA A 143 9.06 -9.18 -16.56
CA ALA A 143 8.37 -8.47 -17.63
C ALA A 143 7.52 -7.32 -17.07
N GLN A 144 6.80 -7.56 -15.95
CA GLN A 144 6.05 -6.51 -15.26
C GLN A 144 6.95 -5.36 -14.81
N ILE A 145 8.04 -5.68 -14.10
CA ILE A 145 9.00 -4.67 -13.61
C ILE A 145 9.59 -3.89 -14.79
N ARG A 146 9.96 -4.60 -15.86
CA ARG A 146 10.52 -3.97 -17.07
C ARG A 146 9.52 -3.02 -17.73
N ALA A 147 8.26 -3.41 -17.85
CA ALA A 147 7.19 -2.56 -18.41
C ALA A 147 7.00 -1.27 -17.56
N GLU A 148 6.97 -1.38 -16.25
CA GLU A 148 6.80 -0.25 -15.32
C GLU A 148 7.98 0.74 -15.42
N ILE A 149 9.22 0.23 -15.45
CA ILE A 149 10.43 1.07 -15.59
C ILE A 149 10.41 1.75 -16.97
N SER A 150 10.12 0.99 -18.03
CA SER A 150 10.09 1.50 -19.41
C SER A 150 9.05 2.61 -19.55
N TRP A 151 7.86 2.41 -18.99
CA TRP A 151 6.82 3.42 -18.96
C TRP A 151 7.25 4.69 -18.21
N THR A 152 7.86 4.54 -17.06
CA THR A 152 8.38 5.68 -16.28
C THR A 152 9.43 6.47 -17.04
N LYS A 153 10.37 5.79 -17.71
CA LYS A 153 11.38 6.41 -18.58
C LYS A 153 10.74 7.15 -19.75
N LEU A 154 9.76 6.53 -20.39
CA LEU A 154 9.04 7.11 -21.53
C LEU A 154 8.32 8.39 -21.11
N ILE A 155 7.54 8.35 -20.05
CA ILE A 155 6.79 9.50 -19.51
C ILE A 155 7.75 10.64 -19.20
N ARG A 156 8.85 10.34 -18.50
CA ARG A 156 9.87 11.35 -18.17
C ARG A 156 10.48 11.96 -19.43
N ARG A 157 10.88 11.16 -20.40
CA ARG A 157 11.53 11.64 -21.63
C ARG A 157 10.58 12.45 -22.51
N ARG A 158 9.32 12.00 -22.67
CA ARG A 158 8.38 12.57 -23.63
C ARG A 158 7.56 13.73 -23.08
N LEU A 159 7.14 13.66 -21.83
CA LEU A 159 6.15 14.60 -21.27
C LEU A 159 6.78 15.63 -20.34
N SER A 160 7.92 15.34 -19.69
CA SER A 160 8.45 16.24 -18.67
C SER A 160 8.90 17.59 -19.22
N SER A 161 9.35 17.67 -20.47
CA SER A 161 9.78 18.93 -21.13
C SER A 161 8.60 19.82 -21.52
N ALA A 162 7.40 19.24 -21.68
CA ALA A 162 6.18 19.98 -22.02
C ALA A 162 5.47 20.54 -20.77
N ILE A 163 5.92 20.18 -19.58
CA ILE A 163 5.31 20.61 -18.32
C ILE A 163 6.13 21.77 -17.74
N SER A 164 5.57 22.96 -17.81
CA SER A 164 6.06 24.15 -17.12
C SER A 164 5.13 24.50 -15.95
N VAL A 165 5.68 25.05 -14.90
CA VAL A 165 4.94 25.57 -13.74
C VAL A 165 5.33 27.04 -13.61
N GLY A 166 4.36 27.94 -13.75
CA GLY A 166 4.56 29.38 -13.64
C GLY A 166 4.78 29.81 -12.18
N GLU A 167 5.48 30.91 -11.99
CA GLU A 167 5.69 31.48 -10.65
C GLU A 167 4.38 31.91 -10.02
N ASP A 168 3.49 32.53 -10.81
CA ASP A 168 2.14 32.96 -10.33
C ASP A 168 1.31 31.76 -9.84
N GLU A 169 1.45 30.60 -10.47
CA GLU A 169 0.77 29.38 -10.07
C GLU A 169 1.30 28.83 -8.73
N ILE A 170 2.62 28.96 -8.51
CA ILE A 170 3.21 28.60 -7.23
C ILE A 170 2.73 29.55 -6.13
N ASP A 171 2.67 30.86 -6.42
CA ASP A 171 2.17 31.84 -5.48
C ASP A 171 0.70 31.61 -5.13
N GLU A 172 -0.11 31.30 -6.11
CA GLU A 172 -1.53 30.95 -5.90
C GLU A 172 -1.68 29.65 -5.08
N ALA A 173 -0.84 28.64 -5.33
CA ALA A 173 -0.87 27.39 -4.57
C ALA A 173 -0.45 27.61 -3.10
N LEU A 174 0.59 28.41 -2.86
CA LEU A 174 1.01 28.80 -1.51
C LEU A 174 -0.06 29.64 -0.79
N ALA A 175 -0.65 30.62 -1.48
CA ALA A 175 -1.72 31.45 -0.93
C ALA A 175 -2.97 30.63 -0.58
N ARG A 176 -3.33 29.64 -1.42
CA ARG A 176 -4.41 28.70 -1.09
C ARG A 176 -4.09 27.87 0.15
N LEU A 177 -2.84 27.40 0.27
CA LEU A 177 -2.41 26.66 1.45
C LEU A 177 -2.50 27.50 2.72
N GLU A 178 -2.08 28.76 2.67
CA GLU A 178 -2.22 29.72 3.77
C GLU A 178 -3.69 30.05 4.08
N GLY A 179 -4.51 30.25 3.06
CA GLY A 179 -5.95 30.53 3.21
C GLY A 179 -6.72 29.36 3.85
N ASN A 180 -6.20 28.14 3.72
CA ASN A 180 -6.77 26.94 4.34
C ASN A 180 -6.13 26.59 5.69
N ARG A 181 -5.29 27.46 6.26
CA ARG A 181 -4.64 27.22 7.57
C ARG A 181 -5.65 26.82 8.62
N GLY A 182 -5.39 25.73 9.31
CA GLY A 182 -6.27 25.19 10.35
C GLY A 182 -7.45 24.37 9.84
N GLN A 183 -7.73 24.35 8.53
CA GLN A 183 -8.74 23.47 7.94
C GLN A 183 -8.28 22.00 8.00
N PRO A 184 -9.19 21.04 8.07
CA PRO A 184 -8.83 19.64 8.02
C PRO A 184 -8.16 19.29 6.68
N GLU A 185 -7.09 18.52 6.76
CA GLU A 185 -6.37 17.96 5.63
C GLU A 185 -6.24 16.45 5.84
N TYR A 186 -6.53 15.69 4.80
CA TYR A 186 -6.61 14.23 4.84
C TYR A 186 -5.54 13.62 3.94
N ARG A 187 -4.74 12.71 4.45
CA ARG A 187 -3.89 11.87 3.60
C ARG A 187 -4.66 10.61 3.24
N VAL A 188 -4.91 10.46 1.95
CA VAL A 188 -5.78 9.39 1.46
C VAL A 188 -5.09 8.52 0.43
N ALA A 189 -5.46 7.24 0.40
CA ALA A 189 -5.19 6.36 -0.72
C ALA A 189 -6.50 5.86 -1.30
N GLU A 190 -6.50 5.58 -2.63
CA GLU A 190 -7.68 5.10 -3.33
C GLU A 190 -7.42 3.85 -4.16
N ILE A 191 -8.45 3.03 -4.30
CA ILE A 191 -8.59 2.05 -5.36
C ILE A 191 -9.75 2.52 -6.23
N PHE A 192 -9.45 2.84 -7.49
CA PHE A 192 -10.41 3.36 -8.45
C PHE A 192 -10.66 2.38 -9.58
N LEU A 193 -11.91 2.10 -9.87
CA LEU A 193 -12.36 1.28 -10.99
C LEU A 193 -13.31 2.11 -11.87
N SER A 194 -12.90 2.41 -13.11
CA SER A 194 -13.70 3.23 -14.03
C SER A 194 -14.95 2.50 -14.49
N ILE A 195 -16.05 3.23 -14.66
CA ILE A 195 -17.30 2.77 -15.26
C ILE A 195 -17.46 3.47 -16.61
N GLU A 196 -17.14 2.74 -17.69
CA GLU A 196 -17.18 3.29 -19.04
C GLU A 196 -18.58 3.19 -19.68
N SER A 197 -19.44 2.32 -19.13
CA SER A 197 -20.83 2.14 -19.62
C SER A 197 -21.75 1.62 -18.53
N ALA A 198 -23.03 1.95 -18.65
CA ALA A 198 -24.08 1.47 -17.73
C ALA A 198 -24.19 -0.07 -17.71
N ARG A 199 -23.77 -0.78 -18.76
CA ARG A 199 -23.78 -2.26 -18.77
C ARG A 199 -22.72 -2.85 -17.85
N GLN A 200 -21.58 -2.18 -17.70
CA GLN A 200 -20.46 -2.64 -16.88
C GLN A 200 -20.59 -2.21 -15.41
N GLU A 201 -21.46 -1.25 -15.10
CA GLU A 201 -21.58 -0.66 -13.76
C GLU A 201 -21.75 -1.72 -12.68
N ARG A 202 -22.70 -2.65 -12.85
CA ARG A 202 -22.95 -3.70 -11.85
C ARG A 202 -21.74 -4.61 -11.65
N GLU A 203 -21.06 -4.98 -12.71
CA GLU A 203 -19.85 -5.82 -12.66
C GLU A 203 -18.71 -5.10 -11.94
N ILE A 204 -18.49 -3.81 -12.24
CA ILE A 204 -17.47 -3.00 -11.61
C ILE A 204 -17.76 -2.78 -10.12
N ILE A 205 -18.99 -2.46 -9.75
CA ILE A 205 -19.38 -2.34 -8.34
C ILE A 205 -19.16 -3.66 -7.59
N ASN A 206 -19.59 -4.79 -8.14
CA ASN A 206 -19.35 -6.11 -7.54
C ASN A 206 -17.84 -6.39 -7.39
N THR A 207 -17.03 -6.00 -8.37
CA THR A 207 -15.57 -6.13 -8.28
C THR A 207 -15.01 -5.25 -7.16
N ALA A 208 -15.42 -3.98 -7.06
CA ALA A 208 -15.01 -3.09 -5.98
C ALA A 208 -15.40 -3.64 -4.60
N GLU A 209 -16.62 -4.14 -4.43
CA GLU A 209 -17.07 -4.77 -3.18
C GLU A 209 -16.24 -6.02 -2.82
N ASN A 210 -15.85 -6.82 -3.82
CA ASN A 210 -14.98 -7.97 -3.62
C ASN A 210 -13.60 -7.55 -3.14
N LEU A 211 -13.00 -6.54 -3.76
CA LEU A 211 -11.71 -5.99 -3.35
C LEU A 211 -11.79 -5.40 -1.93
N LEU A 212 -12.87 -4.66 -1.64
CA LEU A 212 -13.11 -4.12 -0.29
C LEU A 212 -13.15 -5.22 0.77
N ARG A 213 -13.89 -6.31 0.51
CA ARG A 213 -13.94 -7.46 1.44
C ARG A 213 -12.55 -8.04 1.69
N GLN A 214 -11.72 -8.17 0.66
CA GLN A 214 -10.36 -8.70 0.77
C GLN A 214 -9.47 -7.77 1.60
N VAL A 215 -9.53 -6.47 1.34
CA VAL A 215 -8.78 -5.48 2.12
C VAL A 215 -9.19 -5.50 3.59
N ARG A 216 -10.49 -5.60 3.88
CA ARG A 216 -11.01 -5.73 5.26
C ARG A 216 -10.63 -7.06 5.92
N GLN A 217 -10.31 -8.09 5.14
CA GLN A 217 -9.79 -9.38 5.62
C GLN A 217 -8.26 -9.39 5.79
N GLY A 218 -7.59 -8.26 5.56
CA GLY A 218 -6.15 -8.12 5.79
C GLY A 218 -5.28 -8.12 4.54
N ALA A 219 -5.86 -8.09 3.33
CA ALA A 219 -5.09 -7.86 2.12
C ALA A 219 -4.46 -6.46 2.15
N ALA A 220 -3.23 -6.35 1.67
CA ALA A 220 -2.49 -5.10 1.67
C ALA A 220 -3.12 -4.09 0.68
N PHE A 221 -3.73 -3.02 1.20
CA PHE A 221 -4.38 -1.98 0.39
C PHE A 221 -3.47 -1.46 -0.74
N PRO A 222 -2.18 -1.11 -0.50
CA PRO A 222 -1.31 -0.61 -1.55
C PRO A 222 -1.07 -1.62 -2.68
N GLU A 223 -1.04 -2.92 -2.37
CA GLU A 223 -0.84 -3.97 -3.37
C GLU A 223 -2.09 -4.14 -4.23
N ILE A 224 -3.27 -4.12 -3.60
CA ILE A 224 -4.56 -4.13 -4.32
C ILE A 224 -4.66 -2.89 -5.22
N ALA A 225 -4.30 -1.71 -4.72
CA ALA A 225 -4.29 -0.49 -5.53
C ALA A 225 -3.36 -0.60 -6.73
N ARG A 226 -2.12 -1.11 -6.56
CA ARG A 226 -1.19 -1.32 -7.68
C ARG A 226 -1.73 -2.23 -8.77
N GLN A 227 -2.46 -3.27 -8.36
CA GLN A 227 -2.92 -4.31 -9.29
C GLN A 227 -4.27 -3.98 -9.94
N PHE A 228 -5.13 -3.26 -9.25
CA PHE A 228 -6.52 -3.10 -9.67
C PHE A 228 -6.94 -1.66 -9.90
N SER A 229 -6.31 -0.68 -9.25
CA SER A 229 -6.67 0.71 -9.44
C SER A 229 -6.29 1.18 -10.85
N GLN A 230 -7.22 1.85 -11.49
CA GLN A 230 -7.04 2.40 -12.84
C GLN A 230 -6.58 3.87 -12.80
N ASN A 231 -6.44 4.43 -11.61
CA ASN A 231 -5.87 5.75 -11.43
C ASN A 231 -4.32 5.68 -11.48
N ALA A 232 -3.68 6.79 -11.81
CA ALA A 232 -2.22 6.84 -11.88
C ALA A 232 -1.54 6.64 -10.52
N THR A 233 -2.22 6.99 -9.44
CA THR A 233 -1.79 6.70 -8.06
C THR A 233 -1.60 5.20 -7.79
N SER A 234 -2.09 4.31 -8.67
CA SER A 234 -1.87 2.87 -8.55
C SER A 234 -0.39 2.51 -8.42
N ALA A 235 0.51 3.16 -9.18
CA ALA A 235 1.96 2.91 -9.13
C ALA A 235 2.57 3.16 -7.72
N VAL A 236 1.99 4.07 -6.96
CA VAL A 236 2.39 4.38 -5.57
C VAL A 236 1.47 3.75 -4.53
N GLY A 237 0.72 2.70 -4.92
CA GLY A 237 -0.18 1.99 -4.00
C GLY A 237 -1.47 2.75 -3.68
N GLY A 238 -1.89 3.63 -4.59
CA GLY A 238 -3.11 4.43 -4.46
C GLY A 238 -2.94 5.73 -3.67
N ASP A 239 -1.76 6.03 -3.11
CA ASP A 239 -1.53 7.23 -2.27
C ASP A 239 -1.71 8.51 -3.12
N ILE A 240 -2.81 9.23 -2.88
CA ILE A 240 -3.10 10.53 -3.50
C ILE A 240 -2.31 11.66 -2.81
N GLY A 241 -1.78 11.39 -1.61
CA GLY A 241 -1.18 12.39 -0.75
C GLY A 241 -2.19 13.15 0.10
N TRP A 242 -1.81 14.36 0.51
CA TRP A 242 -2.64 15.24 1.32
C TRP A 242 -3.62 16.01 0.45
N VAL A 243 -4.90 15.98 0.84
CA VAL A 243 -6.00 16.68 0.17
C VAL A 243 -6.84 17.45 1.19
N ILE A 244 -7.36 18.58 0.77
CA ILE A 244 -8.33 19.39 1.53
C ILE A 244 -9.73 19.21 0.94
N PRO A 245 -10.80 19.44 1.70
CA PRO A 245 -12.17 19.41 1.19
C PRO A 245 -12.33 20.24 -0.09
N GLY A 246 -13.05 19.74 -1.07
CA GLY A 246 -13.25 20.34 -2.39
C GLY A 246 -12.22 19.92 -3.45
N GLN A 247 -11.20 19.13 -3.10
CA GLN A 247 -10.22 18.61 -4.06
C GLN A 247 -10.58 17.24 -4.62
N LEU A 248 -11.45 16.51 -3.95
CA LEU A 248 -11.95 15.20 -4.38
C LEU A 248 -13.41 15.32 -4.89
N PRO A 249 -13.94 14.31 -5.58
CA PRO A 249 -15.36 14.23 -5.87
C PRO A 249 -16.22 14.42 -4.61
N ALA A 250 -17.35 15.11 -4.76
CA ALA A 250 -18.21 15.50 -3.62
C ALA A 250 -18.65 14.31 -2.76
N GLU A 251 -18.87 13.15 -3.40
CA GLU A 251 -19.25 11.91 -2.73
C GLU A 251 -18.14 11.38 -1.82
N ILE A 252 -16.88 11.57 -2.22
CA ILE A 252 -15.71 11.18 -1.41
C ILE A 252 -15.49 12.21 -0.30
N ASP A 253 -15.54 13.51 -0.63
CA ASP A 253 -15.39 14.57 0.37
C ASP A 253 -16.43 14.45 1.50
N ALA A 254 -17.65 14.02 1.18
CA ALA A 254 -18.73 13.87 2.15
C ALA A 254 -18.47 12.81 3.24
N ILE A 255 -17.71 11.76 2.92
CA ILE A 255 -17.42 10.68 3.89
C ILE A 255 -16.19 10.95 4.75
N MET A 256 -15.24 11.79 4.27
CA MET A 256 -13.95 12.02 4.92
C MET A 256 -14.03 12.48 6.39
N PRO A 257 -14.94 13.40 6.77
CA PRO A 257 -15.03 13.87 8.16
C PRO A 257 -15.38 12.81 9.18
N ALA A 258 -16.11 11.74 8.76
CA ALA A 258 -16.55 10.64 9.61
C ALA A 258 -15.50 9.53 9.76
N MET A 259 -14.45 9.52 8.90
CA MET A 259 -13.42 8.49 8.93
C MET A 259 -12.33 8.81 9.96
N ALA A 260 -11.80 7.79 10.61
CA ALA A 260 -10.60 7.86 11.44
C ALA A 260 -9.35 7.37 10.66
N PRO A 261 -8.13 7.82 11.02
CA PRO A 261 -6.91 7.27 10.44
C PRO A 261 -6.85 5.75 10.55
N GLY A 262 -6.60 5.09 9.41
CA GLY A 262 -6.63 3.63 9.27
C GLY A 262 -7.94 3.09 8.67
N ASP A 263 -9.03 3.84 8.71
CA ASP A 263 -10.33 3.40 8.18
C ASP A 263 -10.32 3.22 6.67
N ILE A 264 -11.18 2.30 6.22
CA ILE A 264 -11.44 2.02 4.81
C ILE A 264 -12.94 2.20 4.58
N SER A 265 -13.28 3.06 3.60
CA SER A 265 -14.66 3.37 3.25
C SER A 265 -15.42 2.15 2.72
N ASP A 266 -16.72 2.26 2.63
CA ASP A 266 -17.50 1.45 1.69
C ASP A 266 -17.18 1.87 0.25
N VAL A 267 -17.71 1.13 -0.74
CA VAL A 267 -17.56 1.51 -2.14
C VAL A 267 -18.33 2.81 -2.39
N VAL A 268 -17.59 3.86 -2.77
CA VAL A 268 -18.16 5.16 -3.11
C VAL A 268 -18.36 5.24 -4.62
N ARG A 269 -19.58 5.49 -5.05
CA ARG A 269 -19.95 5.66 -6.46
C ARG A 269 -19.85 7.14 -6.85
N THR A 270 -19.05 7.43 -7.87
CA THR A 270 -18.99 8.77 -8.51
C THR A 270 -19.38 8.67 -9.97
N LEU A 271 -19.42 9.79 -10.67
CA LEU A 271 -19.71 9.83 -12.11
C LEU A 271 -18.68 9.00 -12.92
N ASP A 272 -17.42 8.97 -12.49
CA ASP A 272 -16.32 8.35 -13.22
C ASP A 272 -16.15 6.86 -12.90
N GLY A 273 -16.68 6.38 -11.76
CA GLY A 273 -16.51 5.00 -11.36
C GLY A 273 -16.78 4.68 -9.90
N ALA A 274 -16.20 3.59 -9.47
CA ALA A 274 -16.25 3.10 -8.09
C ALA A 274 -14.92 3.34 -7.38
N HIS A 275 -14.97 3.87 -6.17
CA HIS A 275 -13.80 4.20 -5.36
C HIS A 275 -13.87 3.46 -4.02
N ILE A 276 -12.73 2.96 -3.55
CA ILE A 276 -12.51 2.54 -2.18
C ILE A 276 -11.43 3.46 -1.60
N ILE A 277 -11.76 4.17 -0.55
CA ILE A 277 -10.89 5.17 0.06
C ILE A 277 -10.33 4.63 1.37
N LYS A 278 -9.03 4.78 1.56
CA LYS A 278 -8.37 4.56 2.85
C LYS A 278 -7.88 5.89 3.38
N LEU A 279 -8.34 6.26 4.58
CA LEU A 279 -7.76 7.39 5.30
C LEU A 279 -6.46 6.94 5.97
N ILE A 280 -5.33 7.47 5.50
CA ILE A 280 -4.00 7.14 6.04
C ILE A 280 -3.73 7.96 7.29
N ASP A 281 -3.99 9.29 7.21
CA ASP A 281 -3.72 10.24 8.29
C ASP A 281 -4.62 11.48 8.16
N ARG A 282 -4.74 12.22 9.23
CA ARG A 282 -5.54 13.46 9.30
C ARG A 282 -4.78 14.50 10.10
N ARG A 283 -4.70 15.71 9.58
CA ARG A 283 -4.13 16.86 10.28
C ARG A 283 -4.87 18.14 9.92
N ALA A 284 -4.52 19.24 10.54
CA ALA A 284 -4.95 20.54 10.05
C ALA A 284 -3.85 21.19 9.19
N VAL A 285 -4.26 21.85 8.13
CA VAL A 285 -3.35 22.52 7.19
C VAL A 285 -2.47 23.52 7.92
N LEU A 286 -1.16 23.45 7.69
CA LEU A 286 -0.19 24.37 8.28
C LEU A 286 -0.32 24.49 9.82
N THR A 287 -0.62 23.39 10.48
CA THR A 287 -0.52 23.29 11.94
C THR A 287 0.62 22.35 12.30
N ALA A 288 1.28 22.63 13.41
CA ALA A 288 2.29 21.73 13.92
C ALA A 288 1.66 20.38 14.27
N ASN A 289 2.29 19.28 13.86
CA ASN A 289 1.92 17.99 14.41
C ASN A 289 2.44 17.94 15.86
N PRO A 290 1.58 17.77 16.87
CA PRO A 290 2.04 17.70 18.25
C PRO A 290 3.13 16.67 18.50
N LEU A 291 3.15 15.58 17.70
CA LEU A 291 4.18 14.54 17.80
C LEU A 291 5.57 14.97 17.32
N ASP A 292 5.68 16.07 16.58
CA ASP A 292 6.96 16.62 16.14
C ASP A 292 7.57 17.58 17.16
N ALA A 293 6.86 17.83 18.27
CA ALA A 293 7.37 18.64 19.37
C ALA A 293 8.53 17.93 20.10
N ARG A 294 9.43 18.73 20.63
CA ARG A 294 10.48 18.30 21.54
C ARG A 294 10.11 18.68 22.95
N VAL A 295 10.30 17.77 23.88
CA VAL A 295 9.95 17.97 25.29
C VAL A 295 11.16 17.65 26.15
N HIS A 296 11.40 18.50 27.16
CA HIS A 296 12.29 18.14 28.26
C HIS A 296 11.43 17.55 29.37
N LEU A 297 11.70 16.32 29.73
CA LEU A 297 10.92 15.57 30.72
C LEU A 297 11.70 15.31 31.99
N ALA A 298 10.98 15.32 33.10
CA ALA A 298 11.40 14.71 34.35
C ALA A 298 10.38 13.65 34.78
N GLN A 299 10.82 12.65 35.53
CA GLN A 299 9.95 11.62 36.09
C GLN A 299 10.00 11.63 37.59
N LEU A 300 8.85 11.38 38.20
CA LEU A 300 8.71 11.11 39.63
C LEU A 300 8.18 9.67 39.77
N ILE A 301 8.88 8.84 40.52
CA ILE A 301 8.51 7.44 40.74
C ILE A 301 8.13 7.29 42.21
N VAL A 302 6.91 6.83 42.47
CA VAL A 302 6.41 6.46 43.78
C VAL A 302 6.41 4.95 43.87
N GLU A 303 7.24 4.39 44.71
CA GLU A 303 7.29 2.93 44.98
C GLU A 303 6.17 2.50 45.92
N ASN A 304 5.70 1.25 45.79
CA ASN A 304 4.73 0.63 46.69
C ASN A 304 3.44 1.45 46.87
N PHE A 305 2.73 1.66 45.78
CA PHE A 305 1.42 2.33 45.81
C PHE A 305 0.41 1.50 46.63
N GLY A 306 0.02 1.99 47.83
CA GLY A 306 -0.83 1.33 48.79
C GLY A 306 -1.84 2.31 49.47
N ALA A 307 -2.27 2.03 50.69
CA ALA A 307 -3.31 2.80 51.39
C ALA A 307 -3.01 4.31 51.54
N ASP A 308 -1.73 4.69 51.58
CA ASP A 308 -1.30 6.09 51.71
C ASP A 308 -1.05 6.81 50.38
N SER A 309 -1.41 6.20 49.28
CA SER A 309 -1.09 6.67 47.93
C SER A 309 -1.69 8.02 47.60
N GLU A 310 -2.94 8.26 47.98
CA GLU A 310 -3.62 9.53 47.74
C GLU A 310 -2.90 10.67 48.48
N THR A 311 -2.45 10.43 49.70
CA THR A 311 -1.67 11.39 50.48
C THR A 311 -0.34 11.75 49.80
N VAL A 312 0.32 10.78 49.16
CA VAL A 312 1.56 11.03 48.42
C VAL A 312 1.28 11.83 47.14
N LEU A 313 0.20 11.51 46.44
CA LEU A 313 -0.21 12.28 45.24
C LEU A 313 -0.56 13.72 45.61
N ASP A 314 -1.23 13.97 46.73
CA ASP A 314 -1.52 15.33 47.21
C ASP A 314 -0.23 16.09 47.56
N LYS A 315 0.74 15.46 48.19
CA LYS A 315 2.06 16.06 48.46
C LYS A 315 2.78 16.40 47.14
N ILE A 316 2.66 15.54 46.08
CA ILE A 316 3.22 15.81 44.78
C ILE A 316 2.53 17.02 44.17
N ARG A 317 1.18 17.10 44.19
CA ARG A 317 0.41 18.25 43.68
C ARG A 317 0.78 19.55 44.40
N GLN A 318 0.91 19.50 45.73
CA GLN A 318 1.33 20.65 46.55
C GLN A 318 2.76 21.07 46.19
N SER A 319 3.70 20.11 46.14
CA SER A 319 5.09 20.39 45.74
C SER A 319 5.18 20.98 44.34
N HIS A 320 4.35 20.50 43.43
CA HIS A 320 4.26 21.05 42.08
C HIS A 320 3.83 22.52 42.07
N ALA A 321 2.78 22.86 42.83
CA ALA A 321 2.28 24.24 42.93
C ALA A 321 3.33 25.21 43.48
N GLU A 322 4.25 24.73 44.33
CA GLU A 322 5.32 25.52 44.95
C GLU A 322 6.63 25.48 44.17
N SER A 323 6.74 24.61 43.14
CA SER A 323 7.98 24.41 42.39
C SER A 323 8.15 25.44 41.27
N LYS A 324 9.39 25.93 41.13
CA LYS A 324 9.77 26.90 40.09
C LYS A 324 10.18 26.23 38.77
N ASN A 325 10.66 25.02 38.81
CA ASN A 325 11.15 24.23 37.68
C ASN A 325 11.25 22.74 38.04
N CYS A 326 11.60 21.89 37.10
CA CYS A 326 11.73 20.45 37.26
C CYS A 326 12.76 20.08 38.34
N ALA A 327 13.93 20.71 38.34
CA ALA A 327 14.97 20.43 39.33
C ALA A 327 14.50 20.78 40.76
N ASP A 328 13.72 21.85 40.92
CA ASP A 328 13.11 22.22 42.20
C ASP A 328 12.04 21.20 42.62
N MET A 329 11.21 20.75 41.67
CA MET A 329 10.21 19.69 41.90
C MET A 329 10.86 18.38 42.37
N ILE A 330 11.90 17.93 41.69
CA ILE A 330 12.63 16.71 42.06
C ILE A 330 13.19 16.82 43.52
N ARG A 331 13.80 17.95 43.85
CA ARG A 331 14.34 18.18 45.20
C ARG A 331 13.25 18.15 46.28
N ARG A 332 12.11 18.82 46.03
CA ARG A 332 11.00 18.89 47.01
C ARG A 332 10.33 17.53 47.25
N THR A 333 10.34 16.67 46.22
CA THR A 333 9.69 15.35 46.29
C THR A 333 10.65 14.24 46.70
N ALA A 334 11.96 14.50 46.84
CA ALA A 334 12.98 13.50 47.10
C ALA A 334 12.73 12.63 48.37
N ASN A 335 12.04 13.17 49.39
CA ASN A 335 11.76 12.44 50.65
C ASN A 335 10.64 11.40 50.53
N PHE A 336 9.84 11.41 49.47
CA PHE A 336 8.70 10.51 49.25
C PHE A 336 8.59 9.95 47.83
N THR A 337 9.63 10.13 47.03
CA THR A 337 9.79 9.52 45.70
C THR A 337 11.02 8.64 45.67
N SER A 338 11.07 7.70 44.73
CA SER A 338 12.20 6.81 44.54
C SER A 338 13.46 7.57 44.04
N SER A 339 14.63 7.00 44.32
CA SER A 339 15.90 7.47 43.76
C SER A 339 16.00 7.37 42.23
N GLN A 340 15.07 6.66 41.60
CA GLN A 340 14.93 6.64 40.14
C GLN A 340 14.21 7.87 39.59
N SER A 341 13.69 8.76 40.46
CA SER A 341 13.13 10.03 40.03
C SER A 341 14.23 10.96 39.56
N GLY A 342 13.99 11.69 38.47
CA GLY A 342 15.01 12.58 37.92
C GLY A 342 14.64 13.09 36.55
N GLU A 343 15.57 13.85 35.96
CA GLU A 343 15.42 14.35 34.60
C GLU A 343 15.67 13.23 33.57
N LEU A 344 14.81 13.15 32.55
CA LEU A 344 14.97 12.26 31.40
C LEU A 344 15.66 12.96 30.23
N GLY A 345 15.82 14.29 30.32
CA GLY A 345 16.42 15.09 29.28
C GLY A 345 15.43 15.50 28.18
N GLU A 346 16.00 15.98 27.08
CA GLU A 346 15.26 16.46 25.91
C GLU A 346 15.00 15.31 24.93
N LEU A 347 13.72 15.05 24.62
CA LEU A 347 13.26 13.94 23.81
C LEU A 347 12.30 14.46 22.72
N GLY A 348 12.36 13.87 21.53
CA GLY A 348 11.30 14.02 20.53
C GLY A 348 10.07 13.20 20.93
N LEU A 349 8.87 13.74 20.84
CA LEU A 349 7.66 13.00 21.22
C LEU A 349 7.49 11.70 20.40
N ARG A 350 7.99 11.64 19.16
CA ARG A 350 7.98 10.41 18.35
C ARG A 350 8.87 9.31 18.91
N ASP A 351 9.93 9.69 19.64
CA ASP A 351 10.94 8.76 20.15
C ASP A 351 10.54 8.20 21.53
N ILE A 352 9.49 8.74 22.15
CA ILE A 352 8.98 8.31 23.44
C ILE A 352 8.09 7.07 23.26
N PRO A 353 8.22 6.02 24.13
CA PRO A 353 7.31 4.87 24.15
C PRO A 353 5.84 5.30 24.19
N LEU A 354 4.95 4.55 23.54
CA LEU A 354 3.56 4.93 23.28
C LEU A 354 2.80 5.31 24.57
N ASP A 355 2.93 4.50 25.62
CA ASP A 355 2.30 4.69 26.93
C ASP A 355 2.69 6.01 27.60
N LEU A 356 3.97 6.36 27.56
CA LEU A 356 4.49 7.61 28.10
C LEU A 356 4.15 8.80 27.21
N ARG A 357 4.16 8.60 25.89
CA ARG A 357 3.83 9.63 24.91
C ARG A 357 2.38 10.10 25.02
N GLU A 358 1.43 9.16 25.14
CA GLU A 358 0.01 9.48 25.32
C GLU A 358 -0.23 10.32 26.57
N ALA A 359 0.54 10.07 27.62
CA ALA A 359 0.42 10.81 28.86
C ALA A 359 0.96 12.25 28.78
N VAL A 360 1.88 12.58 27.85
CA VAL A 360 2.54 13.91 27.76
C VAL A 360 2.23 14.68 26.48
N VAL A 361 1.64 14.05 25.46
CA VAL A 361 1.44 14.67 24.15
C VAL A 361 0.66 15.99 24.22
N ASN A 362 -0.30 16.09 25.12
CA ASN A 362 -1.13 17.29 25.31
C ASN A 362 -0.79 18.08 26.58
N VAL A 363 0.28 17.69 27.32
CA VAL A 363 0.68 18.38 28.54
C VAL A 363 1.53 19.60 28.18
N GLN A 364 1.14 20.74 28.72
CA GLN A 364 1.89 21.99 28.55
C GLN A 364 3.16 22.01 29.43
N ALA A 365 4.13 22.83 29.01
CA ALA A 365 5.32 23.06 29.81
C ALA A 365 4.97 23.54 31.24
N GLY A 366 5.67 23.01 32.21
CA GLY A 366 5.46 23.25 33.64
C GLY A 366 4.44 22.31 34.29
N ASN A 367 3.69 21.49 33.57
CA ASN A 367 2.61 20.65 34.12
C ASN A 367 3.03 19.17 34.24
N LEU A 368 2.26 18.46 35.09
CA LEU A 368 2.37 17.02 35.31
C LEU A 368 1.45 16.23 34.40
N SER A 369 1.86 15.02 34.06
CA SER A 369 1.00 14.02 33.42
C SER A 369 0.02 13.43 34.45
N VAL A 370 -0.95 12.65 33.96
CA VAL A 370 -1.67 11.69 34.76
C VAL A 370 -0.70 10.65 35.33
N PRO A 371 -0.94 10.11 36.56
CA PRO A 371 -0.15 9.01 37.06
C PRO A 371 -0.25 7.77 36.21
N LEU A 372 0.88 7.16 35.89
CA LEU A 372 0.99 5.94 35.08
C LEU A 372 1.44 4.76 35.96
N PRO A 373 0.93 3.55 35.77
CA PRO A 373 1.43 2.37 36.46
C PRO A 373 2.93 2.14 36.21
N PHE A 374 3.70 1.87 37.24
CA PHE A 374 5.13 1.55 37.13
C PHE A 374 5.53 0.52 38.19
N GLY A 375 5.70 -0.73 37.79
CA GLY A 375 5.95 -1.83 38.73
C GLY A 375 4.81 -2.00 39.70
N ARG A 376 5.14 -1.90 41.01
CA ARG A 376 4.15 -1.87 42.10
C ARG A 376 3.76 -0.44 42.54
N GLY A 377 4.22 0.55 41.82
CA GLY A 377 4.04 1.96 42.12
C GLY A 377 3.45 2.74 40.95
N LEU A 378 3.74 4.04 40.93
CA LEU A 378 3.31 4.98 39.94
C LEU A 378 4.48 5.79 39.39
N ARG A 379 4.40 6.15 38.13
CA ARG A 379 5.24 7.13 37.45
C ARG A 379 4.40 8.36 37.10
N ILE A 380 4.90 9.54 37.39
CA ILE A 380 4.34 10.81 36.97
C ILE A 380 5.41 11.52 36.18
N LEU A 381 5.07 12.00 34.96
CA LEU A 381 5.97 12.78 34.15
C LEU A 381 5.68 14.27 34.32
N MET A 382 6.74 15.08 34.36
CA MET A 382 6.64 16.53 34.33
C MET A 382 7.25 17.03 33.01
N VAL A 383 6.50 17.85 32.27
CA VAL A 383 7.00 18.51 31.06
C VAL A 383 7.73 19.80 31.50
N CYS A 384 9.05 19.76 31.55
CA CYS A 384 9.89 20.88 31.99
C CYS A 384 9.90 22.05 31.01
N SER A 385 10.05 21.71 29.74
CA SER A 385 9.91 22.61 28.61
C SER A 385 9.32 21.88 27.42
N ARG A 386 8.71 22.64 26.53
CA ARG A 386 8.13 22.14 25.29
C ARG A 386 8.42 23.11 24.17
N VAL A 387 8.98 22.58 23.10
CA VAL A 387 9.23 23.32 21.85
C VAL A 387 8.35 22.70 20.80
N GLU A 388 7.34 23.43 20.36
CA GLU A 388 6.48 22.99 19.27
C GLU A 388 7.26 22.98 17.96
N ALA A 389 6.93 22.04 17.08
CA ALA A 389 7.50 22.01 15.75
C ALA A 389 7.13 23.30 14.99
N GLU A 390 8.11 23.89 14.33
CA GLU A 390 7.82 25.00 13.43
C GLU A 390 6.99 24.53 12.25
N VAL A 391 5.88 25.20 12.01
CA VAL A 391 5.08 25.03 10.81
C VAL A 391 5.77 25.77 9.68
N LYS A 392 6.50 25.04 8.84
CA LYS A 392 7.13 25.61 7.66
C LYS A 392 6.18 25.44 6.46
N LEU A 393 5.94 26.54 5.77
CA LEU A 393 5.38 26.50 4.43
C LEU A 393 6.28 25.66 3.53
N PRO A 394 5.73 24.86 2.60
CA PRO A 394 6.54 24.26 1.57
C PRO A 394 7.35 25.32 0.85
N THR A 395 8.58 24.99 0.51
CA THR A 395 9.39 25.90 -0.31
C THR A 395 8.77 26.04 -1.71
N ARG A 396 9.03 27.14 -2.39
CA ARG A 396 8.60 27.32 -3.79
C ARG A 396 9.03 26.16 -4.67
N GLU A 397 10.23 25.63 -4.45
CA GLU A 397 10.73 24.48 -5.22
C GLU A 397 9.94 23.19 -4.91
N THR A 398 9.64 22.93 -3.65
CA THR A 398 8.77 21.78 -3.28
C THR A 398 7.40 21.90 -3.94
N MET A 399 6.78 23.10 -3.88
CA MET A 399 5.48 23.34 -4.50
C MET A 399 5.53 23.18 -6.02
N ARG A 400 6.60 23.67 -6.66
CA ARG A 400 6.83 23.49 -8.12
C ARG A 400 6.91 22.02 -8.48
N GLN A 401 7.64 21.21 -7.70
CA GLN A 401 7.77 19.79 -7.95
C GLN A 401 6.44 19.05 -7.75
N ASP A 402 5.66 19.39 -6.75
CA ASP A 402 4.34 18.78 -6.49
C ASP A 402 3.36 19.08 -7.64
N ILE A 403 3.29 20.32 -8.10
CA ILE A 403 2.43 20.71 -9.24
C ILE A 403 2.89 20.00 -10.50
N ARG A 404 4.21 19.96 -10.74
CA ARG A 404 4.80 19.29 -11.90
C ARG A 404 4.51 17.79 -11.91
N ASN A 405 4.66 17.11 -10.77
CA ASN A 405 4.41 15.68 -10.63
C ASN A 405 2.94 15.36 -10.90
N ARG A 406 2.00 16.12 -10.32
CA ARG A 406 0.57 15.95 -10.58
C ARG A 406 0.21 16.13 -12.07
N ARG A 407 0.79 17.13 -12.73
CA ARG A 407 0.60 17.34 -14.18
C ARG A 407 1.16 16.20 -15.01
N LEU A 408 2.36 15.74 -14.66
CA LEU A 408 3.01 14.62 -15.36
C LEU A 408 2.14 13.37 -15.28
N GLU A 409 1.59 13.10 -14.11
CA GLU A 409 0.70 11.97 -13.85
C GLU A 409 -0.58 12.04 -14.70
N LEU A 410 -1.28 13.19 -14.70
CA LEU A 410 -2.46 13.41 -15.52
C LEU A 410 -2.17 13.28 -17.04
N GLN A 411 -1.02 13.76 -17.46
CA GLN A 411 -0.58 13.62 -18.86
C GLN A 411 -0.26 12.16 -19.23
N ALA A 412 0.37 11.41 -18.31
CA ALA A 412 0.65 9.99 -18.49
C ALA A 412 -0.63 9.16 -18.64
N GLN A 413 -1.66 9.45 -17.84
CA GLN A 413 -2.98 8.82 -17.94
C GLN A 413 -3.64 9.12 -19.30
N ARG A 414 -3.63 10.39 -19.74
CA ARG A 414 -4.18 10.78 -21.03
C ARG A 414 -3.45 10.04 -22.15
N TYR A 415 -2.13 9.98 -22.06
CA TYR A 415 -1.31 9.30 -23.05
C TYR A 415 -1.64 7.80 -23.15
N LEU A 416 -1.78 7.11 -22.02
CA LEU A 416 -2.17 5.70 -22.00
C LEU A 416 -3.59 5.49 -22.56
N ARG A 417 -4.54 6.39 -22.26
CA ARG A 417 -5.88 6.34 -22.87
C ARG A 417 -5.84 6.52 -24.39
N ASP A 418 -5.00 7.41 -24.87
CA ASP A 418 -4.84 7.64 -26.32
C ASP A 418 -4.21 6.44 -27.00
N LEU A 419 -3.17 5.81 -26.39
CA LEU A 419 -2.61 4.55 -26.88
C LEU A 419 -3.68 3.45 -26.96
N ARG A 420 -4.53 3.33 -25.94
CA ARG A 420 -5.61 2.35 -25.91
C ARG A 420 -6.66 2.59 -26.99
N ARG A 421 -7.02 3.86 -27.27
CA ARG A 421 -7.98 4.22 -28.32
C ARG A 421 -7.46 3.97 -29.73
N SER A 422 -6.16 4.11 -29.93
CA SER A 422 -5.54 3.90 -31.24
C SER A 422 -5.13 2.46 -31.50
N ALA A 423 -5.08 1.62 -30.47
CA ALA A 423 -4.66 0.22 -30.58
C ALA A 423 -5.83 -0.69 -30.98
N PHE A 424 -5.49 -1.76 -31.68
CA PHE A 424 -6.38 -2.90 -31.85
C PHE A 424 -6.29 -3.79 -30.60
N VAL A 425 -7.40 -3.94 -29.88
CA VAL A 425 -7.49 -4.82 -28.70
C VAL A 425 -8.70 -5.72 -28.83
N ASP A 426 -8.45 -7.04 -28.86
CA ASP A 426 -9.49 -8.08 -28.95
C ASP A 426 -9.39 -9.02 -27.74
N PHE A 427 -10.39 -8.97 -26.86
CA PHE A 427 -10.50 -9.85 -25.68
C PHE A 427 -11.24 -11.14 -26.04
N ARG A 428 -10.65 -12.30 -25.67
CA ARG A 428 -11.18 -13.65 -26.04
C ARG A 428 -11.56 -14.51 -24.83
N VAL A 429 -11.50 -13.98 -23.62
CA VAL A 429 -11.91 -14.62 -22.35
C VAL A 429 -12.96 -13.79 -21.63
#